data_e09b487bb05fbea0072cd818e54cb5fd
#
_entry.id   e09b487bb05fbea0072cd818e54cb5fd
#
_cell.length_a   1.000
_cell.length_b   1.000
_cell.length_c   1.000
_cell.angle_alpha   90.00
_cell.angle_beta   90.00
_cell.angle_gamma   90.00
#
_symmetry.space_group_name_H-M   'P 1'
#
loop_
_entity.id
_entity.type
_entity.pdbx_description
1 polymer ?
#
loop_
_entity_poly.entity_id
_entity_poly.type
_entity_poly.pdbx_seq_one_letter_code
_entity_poly.pdbx_strand_id
1 'polypeptide(L)'
;EMINSFIKHVNKDEKNKITNVLILQSLKRACYSTKEIGHFGLQLKEYSHFTSPIRRYPDLISHRLIKNVLNKKQLDSNQDDLEMTLNDLSDLEQRAERSSRQVIQRLICHHLEGSIGEEFSSIVVGITEFGLFCEIENHFISGLVHVSDLSRDRYIFDKEANILKGKRTGRTFRIGQKINVQLANVIPEERKIVLVPK
;
A
#
# COMPACT_ATOMS: atom_id res chain seq x y z
N GLU A 1 22.08 0.97 -1.71
CA GLU A 1 22.86 2.20 -1.39
C GLU A 1 22.22 3.45 -2.02
N MET A 2 21.87 3.46 -3.31
CA MET A 2 21.29 4.62 -4.03
C MET A 2 19.96 5.10 -3.39
N ILE A 3 19.02 4.21 -3.10
CA ILE A 3 17.72 4.59 -2.46
C ILE A 3 17.94 5.15 -1.06
N ASN A 4 18.82 4.56 -0.24
CA ASN A 4 19.12 5.07 1.10
C ASN A 4 19.83 6.43 1.07
N SER A 5 20.72 6.66 0.11
CA SER A 5 21.35 7.94 -0.14
C SER A 5 20.31 8.99 -0.55
N PHE A 6 19.38 8.63 -1.43
CA PHE A 6 18.28 9.49 -1.86
C PHE A 6 17.34 9.83 -0.69
N ILE A 7 16.94 8.83 0.11
CA ILE A 7 16.10 9.03 1.30
C ILE A 7 16.76 9.96 2.32
N LYS A 8 18.08 9.82 2.55
CA LYS A 8 18.82 10.72 3.45
C LYS A 8 18.86 12.18 2.96
N HIS A 9 18.95 12.40 1.66
CA HIS A 9 18.88 13.74 1.07
C HIS A 9 17.49 14.36 1.15
N VAL A 10 16.46 13.52 1.01
CA VAL A 10 15.06 13.92 0.95
C VAL A 10 14.47 14.19 2.35
N ASN A 11 15.02 13.63 3.43
CA ASN A 11 14.40 13.64 4.78
C ASN A 11 14.40 14.98 5.54
N LYS A 12 14.69 16.12 4.89
CA LYS A 12 14.73 17.43 5.59
C LYS A 12 13.41 18.23 5.58
N ASP A 13 12.38 17.82 4.82
CA ASP A 13 11.11 18.55 4.69
C ASP A 13 9.87 17.63 4.77
N GLU A 14 8.71 18.17 5.19
CA GLU A 14 7.41 17.44 5.20
C GLU A 14 6.99 16.87 3.84
N LYS A 15 7.42 17.48 2.73
CA LYS A 15 7.24 16.94 1.37
C LYS A 15 7.83 15.54 1.19
N ASN A 16 8.70 15.13 2.08
CA ASN A 16 9.46 13.89 2.02
C ASN A 16 8.68 12.65 2.42
N LYS A 17 7.62 12.78 3.24
CA LYS A 17 6.73 11.67 3.59
C LYS A 17 6.11 11.05 2.34
N ILE A 18 5.69 11.88 1.40
CA ILE A 18 5.06 11.45 0.15
C ILE A 18 6.06 10.77 -0.77
N THR A 19 7.27 11.32 -0.90
CA THR A 19 8.34 10.70 -1.69
C THR A 19 8.67 9.31 -1.15
N ASN A 20 8.74 9.13 0.17
CA ASN A 20 8.96 7.83 0.79
C ASN A 20 7.83 6.85 0.47
N VAL A 21 6.57 7.30 0.51
CA VAL A 21 5.41 6.47 0.13
C VAL A 21 5.49 6.05 -1.33
N LEU A 22 5.81 6.96 -2.25
CA LEU A 22 5.97 6.65 -3.68
C LEU A 22 7.10 5.66 -3.94
N ILE A 23 8.23 5.81 -3.25
CA ILE A 23 9.35 4.84 -3.33
C ILE A 23 8.88 3.47 -2.86
N LEU A 24 8.23 3.40 -1.68
CA LEU A 24 7.72 2.13 -1.15
C LEU A 24 6.70 1.48 -2.08
N GLN A 25 5.82 2.26 -2.71
CA GLN A 25 4.85 1.76 -3.69
C GLN A 25 5.51 1.25 -4.97
N SER A 26 6.68 1.76 -5.34
CA SER A 26 7.43 1.31 -6.51
C SER A 26 8.23 0.02 -6.28
N LEU A 27 8.43 -0.38 -5.02
CA LEU A 27 9.16 -1.59 -4.69
C LEU A 27 8.33 -2.84 -4.99
N LYS A 28 9.02 -3.88 -5.48
CA LYS A 28 8.40 -5.20 -5.62
C LYS A 28 8.02 -5.75 -4.24
N ARG A 29 6.93 -6.46 -4.18
CA ARG A 29 6.52 -7.16 -2.96
C ARG A 29 7.47 -8.31 -2.66
N ALA A 30 7.60 -8.64 -1.37
CA ALA A 30 8.29 -9.83 -0.94
C ALA A 30 7.55 -11.08 -1.44
N CYS A 31 8.30 -12.11 -1.79
CA CYS A 31 7.79 -13.42 -2.15
C CYS A 31 8.68 -14.49 -1.51
N TYR A 32 8.12 -15.67 -1.32
CA TYR A 32 8.89 -16.85 -0.94
C TYR A 32 9.44 -17.53 -2.19
N SER A 33 10.68 -17.99 -2.16
CA SER A 33 11.32 -18.67 -3.27
C SER A 33 12.42 -19.61 -2.77
N THR A 34 12.71 -20.65 -3.54
CA THR A 34 13.89 -21.50 -3.32
C THR A 34 15.19 -20.86 -3.81
N LYS A 35 15.10 -19.76 -4.57
CA LYS A 35 16.24 -19.05 -5.13
C LYS A 35 16.83 -18.05 -4.14
N GLU A 36 18.12 -17.93 -4.11
CA GLU A 36 18.85 -16.96 -3.29
C GLU A 36 18.73 -15.54 -3.86
N ILE A 37 17.57 -14.92 -3.71
CA ILE A 37 17.32 -13.56 -4.18
C ILE A 37 17.64 -12.49 -3.13
N GLY A 38 17.98 -12.91 -1.90
CA GLY A 38 18.28 -12.04 -0.78
C GLY A 38 17.05 -11.27 -0.26
N HIS A 39 17.27 -10.40 0.71
CA HIS A 39 16.22 -9.51 1.25
C HIS A 39 16.62 -8.05 1.05
N PHE A 40 16.07 -7.41 0.03
CA PHE A 40 16.43 -6.04 -0.35
C PHE A 40 16.25 -5.03 0.80
N GLY A 41 15.12 -5.05 1.49
CA GLY A 41 14.82 -4.10 2.56
C GLY A 41 15.73 -4.22 3.79
N LEU A 42 16.20 -5.44 4.10
CA LEU A 42 17.16 -5.70 5.18
C LEU A 42 18.61 -5.67 4.71
N GLN A 43 18.86 -5.59 3.40
CA GLN A 43 20.19 -5.65 2.78
C GLN A 43 20.96 -6.94 3.13
N LEU A 44 20.23 -8.05 3.27
CA LEU A 44 20.80 -9.37 3.53
C LEU A 44 20.91 -10.17 2.24
N LYS A 45 22.03 -10.83 2.02
CA LYS A 45 22.23 -11.74 0.87
C LYS A 45 21.39 -13.00 1.01
N GLU A 46 21.34 -13.52 2.22
CA GLU A 46 20.61 -14.73 2.59
C GLU A 46 19.60 -14.38 3.67
N TYR A 47 18.38 -14.81 3.51
CA TYR A 47 17.32 -14.56 4.49
C TYR A 47 16.24 -15.64 4.39
N SER A 48 15.77 -16.11 5.53
CA SER A 48 14.65 -17.03 5.62
C SER A 48 13.77 -16.70 6.81
N HIS A 49 12.48 -16.89 6.66
CA HIS A 49 11.56 -16.92 7.78
C HIS A 49 11.77 -18.17 8.60
N PHE A 50 11.88 -18.06 9.93
CA PHE A 50 12.20 -19.18 10.82
C PHE A 50 11.47 -19.14 12.17
N THR A 51 11.19 -17.95 12.69
CA THR A 51 10.83 -17.77 14.11
C THR A 51 9.34 -17.92 14.43
N SER A 52 8.48 -18.13 13.46
CA SER A 52 7.02 -18.19 13.66
C SER A 52 6.33 -19.38 12.96
N PRO A 53 6.76 -20.64 13.21
CA PRO A 53 6.24 -21.81 12.49
C PRO A 53 4.77 -22.15 12.81
N ILE A 54 4.21 -21.59 13.89
CA ILE A 54 2.79 -21.79 14.25
C ILE A 54 1.85 -21.09 13.29
N ARG A 55 2.25 -19.91 12.78
CA ARG A 55 1.40 -19.05 11.95
C ARG A 55 1.91 -18.82 10.54
N ARG A 56 3.15 -19.20 10.24
CA ARG A 56 3.75 -19.09 8.91
C ARG A 56 4.25 -20.46 8.45
N TYR A 57 3.59 -20.97 7.43
CA TYR A 57 3.96 -22.30 6.89
C TYR A 57 5.38 -22.35 6.27
N PRO A 58 5.92 -21.29 5.64
CA PRO A 58 7.32 -21.28 5.21
C PRO A 58 8.33 -21.52 6.34
N ASP A 59 8.06 -20.98 7.54
CA ASP A 59 8.90 -21.23 8.72
C ASP A 59 8.88 -22.74 9.09
N LEU A 60 7.69 -23.35 9.05
CA LEU A 60 7.56 -24.78 9.32
C LEU A 60 8.28 -25.64 8.28
N ILE A 61 8.23 -25.25 7.01
CA ILE A 61 9.00 -25.90 5.92
C ILE A 61 10.50 -25.80 6.26
N SER A 62 10.99 -24.62 6.60
CA SER A 62 12.39 -24.40 6.98
C SER A 62 12.81 -25.30 8.14
N HIS A 63 11.98 -25.40 9.21
CA HIS A 63 12.22 -26.31 10.33
C HIS A 63 12.31 -27.79 9.88
N ARG A 64 11.42 -28.24 8.99
CA ARG A 64 11.41 -29.63 8.49
C ARG A 64 12.65 -29.90 7.65
N LEU A 65 13.04 -28.99 6.77
CA LEU A 65 14.24 -29.13 5.94
C LEU A 65 15.50 -29.23 6.82
N ILE A 66 15.66 -28.34 7.80
CA ILE A 66 16.79 -28.37 8.74
C ILE A 66 16.82 -29.68 9.51
N LYS A 67 15.68 -30.17 10.02
CA LYS A 67 15.61 -31.46 10.72
C LYS A 67 16.03 -32.62 9.82
N ASN A 68 15.65 -32.60 8.55
CA ASN A 68 16.07 -33.63 7.60
C ASN A 68 17.59 -33.61 7.40
N VAL A 69 18.18 -32.44 7.22
CA VAL A 69 19.64 -32.27 7.10
C VAL A 69 20.37 -32.78 8.36
N LEU A 70 19.94 -32.37 9.55
CA LEU A 70 20.53 -32.78 10.82
C LEU A 70 20.43 -34.30 11.04
N ASN A 71 19.34 -34.91 10.63
CA ASN A 71 19.13 -36.35 10.74
C ASN A 71 19.72 -37.14 9.56
N LYS A 72 20.49 -36.51 8.67
CA LYS A 72 21.09 -37.13 7.47
C LYS A 72 20.07 -37.86 6.61
N LYS A 73 18.81 -37.41 6.61
CA LYS A 73 17.76 -37.95 5.73
C LYS A 73 17.89 -37.30 4.36
N GLN A 74 17.62 -38.11 3.32
CA GLN A 74 17.54 -37.59 1.96
C GLN A 74 16.40 -36.58 1.87
N LEU A 75 16.60 -35.49 1.19
CA LEU A 75 15.54 -34.51 0.90
C LEU A 75 14.74 -35.04 -0.28
N ASP A 76 13.63 -35.74 0.00
CA ASP A 76 12.69 -36.23 -0.99
C ASP A 76 11.81 -35.16 -1.64
N SER A 77 12.11 -33.85 -1.36
CA SER A 77 11.32 -32.77 -1.93
C SER A 77 11.84 -32.44 -3.33
N ASN A 78 10.97 -32.63 -4.34
CA ASN A 78 11.17 -32.07 -5.65
C ASN A 78 11.23 -30.54 -5.53
N GLN A 79 12.30 -29.94 -6.05
CA GLN A 79 12.50 -28.49 -5.95
C GLN A 79 11.40 -27.70 -6.65
N ASP A 80 10.83 -28.24 -7.72
CA ASP A 80 9.73 -27.60 -8.47
C ASP A 80 8.43 -27.60 -7.64
N ASP A 81 8.13 -28.68 -6.94
CA ASP A 81 6.95 -28.77 -6.06
C ASP A 81 7.09 -27.82 -4.87
N LEU A 82 8.31 -27.65 -4.35
CA LEU A 82 8.57 -26.69 -3.28
C LEU A 82 8.40 -25.24 -3.76
N GLU A 83 8.92 -24.90 -4.93
CA GLU A 83 8.77 -23.55 -5.51
C GLU A 83 7.31 -23.23 -5.79
N MET A 84 6.52 -24.20 -6.31
CA MET A 84 5.08 -24.05 -6.51
C MET A 84 4.37 -23.76 -5.18
N THR A 85 4.67 -24.56 -4.15
CA THR A 85 4.11 -24.36 -2.79
C THR A 85 4.46 -22.97 -2.25
N LEU A 86 5.69 -22.48 -2.42
CA LEU A 86 6.12 -21.18 -1.93
C LEU A 86 5.42 -20.03 -2.66
N ASN A 87 5.15 -20.17 -3.96
CA ASN A 87 4.36 -19.20 -4.72
C ASN A 87 2.92 -19.14 -4.18
N ASP A 88 2.27 -20.28 -3.99
CA ASP A 88 0.91 -20.34 -3.41
C ASP A 88 0.86 -19.70 -2.02
N LEU A 89 1.87 -19.94 -1.19
CA LEU A 89 1.97 -19.33 0.15
C LEU A 89 2.15 -17.81 0.09
N SER A 90 2.89 -17.31 -0.90
CA SER A 90 3.03 -15.87 -1.14
C SER A 90 1.69 -15.23 -1.51
N ASP A 91 0.89 -15.88 -2.33
CA ASP A 91 -0.44 -15.41 -2.71
C ASP A 91 -1.44 -15.47 -1.55
N LEU A 92 -1.38 -16.54 -0.74
CA LEU A 92 -2.21 -16.68 0.46
C LEU A 92 -1.89 -15.60 1.51
N GLU A 93 -0.62 -15.26 1.71
CA GLU A 93 -0.22 -14.18 2.61
C GLU A 93 -0.76 -12.83 2.14
N GLN A 94 -0.64 -12.54 0.83
CA GLN A 94 -1.21 -11.32 0.26
C GLN A 94 -2.74 -11.27 0.38
N ARG A 95 -3.42 -12.41 0.26
CA ARG A 95 -4.87 -12.51 0.45
C ARG A 95 -5.26 -12.24 1.89
N ALA A 96 -4.53 -12.82 2.85
CA ALA A 96 -4.75 -12.59 4.28
C ALA A 96 -4.54 -11.11 4.65
N GLU A 97 -3.47 -10.49 4.17
CA GLU A 97 -3.19 -9.06 4.38
C GLU A 97 -4.31 -8.17 3.80
N ARG A 98 -4.76 -8.45 2.57
CA ARG A 98 -5.88 -7.71 1.95
C ARG A 98 -7.15 -7.84 2.76
N SER A 99 -7.47 -9.05 3.23
CA SER A 99 -8.66 -9.29 4.06
C SER A 99 -8.61 -8.51 5.37
N SER A 100 -7.47 -8.53 6.06
CA SER A 100 -7.26 -7.74 7.29
C SER A 100 -7.46 -6.24 7.04
N ARG A 101 -6.85 -5.70 5.98
CA ARG A 101 -7.04 -4.28 5.61
C ARG A 101 -8.49 -3.94 5.30
N GLN A 102 -9.24 -4.83 4.63
CA GLN A 102 -10.65 -4.60 4.31
C GLN A 102 -11.53 -4.54 5.57
N VAL A 103 -11.24 -5.39 6.57
CA VAL A 103 -11.94 -5.33 7.86
C VAL A 103 -11.66 -4.01 8.56
N ILE A 104 -10.39 -3.61 8.65
CA ILE A 104 -10.00 -2.33 9.26
C ILE A 104 -10.67 -1.16 8.54
N GLN A 105 -10.64 -1.12 7.22
CA GLN A 105 -11.31 -0.07 6.44
C GLN A 105 -12.82 0.00 6.73
N ARG A 106 -13.49 -1.15 6.84
CA ARG A 106 -14.90 -1.20 7.18
C ARG A 106 -15.17 -0.64 8.58
N LEU A 107 -14.36 -1.01 9.57
CA LEU A 107 -14.48 -0.50 10.93
C LEU A 107 -14.27 1.02 10.99
N ILE A 108 -13.29 1.54 10.25
CA ILE A 108 -13.06 2.98 10.17
C ILE A 108 -14.26 3.68 9.49
N CYS A 109 -14.82 3.10 8.43
CA CYS A 109 -16.04 3.65 7.82
C CYS A 109 -17.17 3.75 8.85
N HIS A 110 -17.46 2.70 9.63
CA HIS A 110 -18.46 2.77 10.70
C HIS A 110 -18.14 3.84 11.75
N HIS A 111 -16.86 4.00 12.11
CA HIS A 111 -16.47 5.04 13.06
C HIS A 111 -16.71 6.46 12.51
N LEU A 112 -16.53 6.66 11.21
CA LEU A 112 -16.71 7.96 10.56
C LEU A 112 -18.15 8.30 10.20
N GLU A 113 -19.11 7.38 10.30
CA GLU A 113 -20.53 7.66 10.04
C GLU A 113 -21.06 8.82 10.90
N GLY A 114 -20.59 8.92 12.15
CA GLY A 114 -20.94 10.02 13.07
C GLY A 114 -20.35 11.38 12.71
N SER A 115 -19.34 11.43 11.84
CA SER A 115 -18.63 12.64 11.44
C SER A 115 -19.02 13.15 10.04
N ILE A 116 -20.10 12.64 9.47
CA ILE A 116 -20.61 13.14 8.18
C ILE A 116 -20.97 14.62 8.32
N GLY A 117 -20.45 15.44 7.40
CA GLY A 117 -20.61 16.89 7.41
C GLY A 117 -19.42 17.64 8.05
N GLU A 118 -18.55 16.96 8.77
CA GLU A 118 -17.34 17.59 9.34
C GLU A 118 -16.29 17.90 8.27
N GLU A 119 -15.46 18.90 8.56
CA GLU A 119 -14.37 19.35 7.70
C GLU A 119 -13.04 18.83 8.21
N PHE A 120 -12.21 18.38 7.27
CA PHE A 120 -10.90 17.81 7.56
C PHE A 120 -9.82 18.42 6.67
N SER A 121 -8.62 18.59 7.22
CA SER A 121 -7.41 18.77 6.42
C SER A 121 -7.01 17.43 5.81
N SER A 122 -6.67 17.41 4.54
CA SER A 122 -6.28 16.20 3.83
C SER A 122 -5.13 16.43 2.87
N ILE A 123 -4.47 15.35 2.49
CA ILE A 123 -3.37 15.34 1.53
C ILE A 123 -3.75 14.46 0.35
N VAL A 124 -3.53 14.94 -0.86
CA VAL A 124 -3.71 14.13 -2.08
C VAL A 124 -2.64 13.05 -2.13
N VAL A 125 -3.05 11.78 -2.01
CA VAL A 125 -2.17 10.60 -2.04
C VAL A 125 -2.25 9.80 -3.33
N GLY A 126 -3.29 10.06 -4.15
CA GLY A 126 -3.46 9.42 -5.44
C GLY A 126 -4.32 10.25 -6.38
N ILE A 127 -4.07 10.12 -7.67
CA ILE A 127 -4.81 10.83 -8.73
C ILE A 127 -5.21 9.83 -9.80
N THR A 128 -6.44 9.93 -10.24
CA THR A 128 -7.01 9.11 -11.30
C THR A 128 -7.84 9.99 -12.24
N GLU A 129 -8.29 9.43 -13.35
CA GLU A 129 -9.18 10.14 -14.29
C GLU A 129 -10.54 10.52 -13.69
N PHE A 130 -11.01 9.77 -12.69
CA PHE A 130 -12.30 9.99 -12.02
C PHE A 130 -12.20 10.82 -10.74
N GLY A 131 -10.99 11.18 -10.26
CA GLY A 131 -10.85 12.06 -9.10
C GLY A 131 -9.55 11.92 -8.33
N LEU A 132 -9.58 12.48 -7.11
CA LEU A 132 -8.46 12.53 -6.20
C LEU A 132 -8.71 11.59 -5.02
N PHE A 133 -7.72 10.80 -4.65
CA PHE A 133 -7.69 10.11 -3.37
C PHE A 133 -7.00 10.99 -2.35
N CYS A 134 -7.73 11.38 -1.30
CA CYS A 134 -7.27 12.29 -0.28
C CYS A 134 -7.23 11.57 1.06
N GLU A 135 -6.06 11.54 1.69
CA GLU A 135 -5.87 10.99 3.02
C GLU A 135 -6.20 12.06 4.06
N ILE A 136 -7.13 11.77 4.95
CA ILE A 136 -7.52 12.65 6.04
C ILE A 136 -6.41 12.64 7.09
N GLU A 137 -5.87 13.84 7.42
CA GLU A 137 -4.85 13.98 8.45
C GLU A 137 -5.37 13.42 9.78
N ASN A 138 -4.52 12.76 10.55
CA ASN A 138 -4.79 12.11 11.84
C ASN A 138 -5.67 10.85 11.82
N HIS A 139 -6.31 10.51 10.72
CA HIS A 139 -7.14 9.29 10.62
C HIS A 139 -6.50 8.19 9.76
N PHE A 140 -5.45 8.53 8.98
CA PHE A 140 -4.75 7.59 8.08
C PHE A 140 -5.67 6.81 7.16
N ILE A 141 -6.73 7.46 6.72
CA ILE A 141 -7.72 6.89 5.82
C ILE A 141 -7.91 7.78 4.62
N SER A 142 -8.04 7.14 3.46
CA SER A 142 -8.24 7.86 2.19
C SER A 142 -9.69 7.79 1.76
N GLY A 143 -10.22 8.95 1.36
CA GLY A 143 -11.49 9.09 0.69
C GLY A 143 -11.34 9.57 -0.75
N LEU A 144 -12.38 9.42 -1.54
CA LEU A 144 -12.45 9.88 -2.92
C LEU A 144 -13.13 11.24 -3.01
N VAL A 145 -12.45 12.21 -3.61
CA VAL A 145 -13.04 13.43 -4.15
C VAL A 145 -13.26 13.22 -5.63
N HIS A 146 -14.52 13.06 -6.04
CA HIS A 146 -14.84 12.82 -7.45
C HIS A 146 -14.56 14.05 -8.30
N VAL A 147 -14.17 13.86 -9.56
CA VAL A 147 -13.81 14.95 -10.48
C VAL A 147 -14.93 15.94 -10.69
N SER A 148 -16.21 15.51 -10.63
CA SER A 148 -17.39 16.39 -10.74
C SER A 148 -17.52 17.38 -9.59
N ASP A 149 -16.95 17.05 -8.43
CA ASP A 149 -17.09 17.84 -7.20
C ASP A 149 -15.95 18.86 -7.03
N LEU A 150 -14.89 18.75 -7.85
CA LEU A 150 -13.73 19.64 -7.76
C LEU A 150 -14.04 21.10 -8.17
N SER A 151 -14.76 21.32 -9.24
CA SER A 151 -15.29 22.63 -9.67
C SER A 151 -16.06 22.44 -11.00
N ARG A 152 -16.72 23.51 -11.48
CA ARG A 152 -17.38 23.54 -12.81
C ARG A 152 -16.34 23.65 -13.95
N ASP A 153 -15.39 22.71 -14.01
CA ASP A 153 -14.37 22.62 -15.05
C ASP A 153 -14.28 21.19 -15.58
N ARG A 154 -13.75 21.02 -16.76
CA ARG A 154 -13.42 19.71 -17.32
C ARG A 154 -11.97 19.39 -16.99
N TYR A 155 -11.74 18.40 -16.16
CA TYR A 155 -10.41 17.96 -15.78
C TYR A 155 -9.89 16.88 -16.72
N ILE A 156 -8.61 16.95 -17.02
CA ILE A 156 -7.87 15.94 -17.78
C ILE A 156 -6.79 15.36 -16.86
N PHE A 157 -6.74 14.06 -16.84
CA PHE A 157 -5.69 13.33 -16.15
C PHE A 157 -4.47 13.17 -17.08
N ASP A 158 -3.35 13.74 -16.66
CA ASP A 158 -2.05 13.52 -17.28
C ASP A 158 -1.37 12.35 -16.56
N LYS A 159 -1.30 11.21 -17.26
CA LYS A 159 -0.81 9.94 -16.71
C LYS A 159 0.70 9.95 -16.50
N GLU A 160 1.46 10.69 -17.34
CA GLU A 160 2.92 10.76 -17.24
C GLU A 160 3.34 11.67 -16.08
N ALA A 161 2.73 12.83 -15.96
CA ALA A 161 2.99 13.77 -14.89
C ALA A 161 2.26 13.44 -13.59
N ASN A 162 1.32 12.47 -13.62
CA ASN A 162 0.44 12.09 -12.49
C ASN A 162 -0.27 13.29 -11.86
N ILE A 163 -0.89 14.12 -12.72
CA ILE A 163 -1.60 15.34 -12.33
C ILE A 163 -3.00 15.38 -12.94
N LEU A 164 -3.91 16.07 -12.26
CA LEU A 164 -5.24 16.38 -12.79
C LEU A 164 -5.31 17.88 -13.09
N LYS A 165 -5.55 18.25 -14.34
CA LYS A 165 -5.52 19.65 -14.82
C LYS A 165 -6.86 20.08 -15.39
N GLY A 166 -7.41 21.18 -14.89
CA GLY A 166 -8.61 21.81 -15.43
C GLY A 166 -8.35 22.48 -16.78
N LYS A 167 -9.20 22.19 -17.76
CA LYS A 167 -9.07 22.74 -19.13
C LYS A 167 -9.26 24.25 -19.19
N ARG A 168 -10.24 24.76 -18.47
CA ARG A 168 -10.62 26.17 -18.52
C ARG A 168 -9.86 27.02 -17.52
N THR A 169 -9.80 26.55 -16.27
CA THR A 169 -9.20 27.30 -15.15
C THR A 169 -7.69 27.12 -15.06
N GLY A 170 -7.12 26.07 -15.67
CA GLY A 170 -5.72 25.71 -15.52
C GLY A 170 -5.37 25.16 -14.11
N ARG A 171 -6.36 25.04 -13.21
CA ARG A 171 -6.15 24.53 -11.84
C ARG A 171 -5.58 23.11 -11.91
N THR A 172 -4.49 22.90 -11.21
CA THR A 172 -3.77 21.62 -11.24
C THR A 172 -3.75 21.02 -9.85
N PHE A 173 -4.06 19.73 -9.75
CA PHE A 173 -3.91 18.94 -8.55
C PHE A 173 -2.73 17.98 -8.70
N ARG A 174 -1.94 17.87 -7.62
CA ARG A 174 -0.72 17.03 -7.59
C ARG A 174 -0.72 16.19 -6.32
N ILE A 175 -0.06 15.03 -6.39
CA ILE A 175 0.20 14.22 -5.19
C ILE A 175 0.99 15.08 -4.20
N GLY A 176 0.59 15.01 -2.91
CA GLY A 176 1.17 15.80 -1.84
C GLY A 176 0.58 17.17 -1.60
N GLN A 177 -0.37 17.59 -2.42
CA GLN A 177 -1.06 18.84 -2.20
C GLN A 177 -2.01 18.72 -1.02
N LYS A 178 -1.97 19.69 -0.11
CA LYS A 178 -2.96 19.82 0.97
C LYS A 178 -4.24 20.44 0.42
N ILE A 179 -5.37 19.84 0.75
CA ILE A 179 -6.69 20.37 0.44
C ILE A 179 -7.63 20.16 1.64
N ASN A 180 -8.50 21.14 1.87
CA ASN A 180 -9.57 20.98 2.85
C ASN A 180 -10.73 20.26 2.19
N VAL A 181 -11.29 19.29 2.89
CA VAL A 181 -12.39 18.46 2.41
C VAL A 181 -13.46 18.34 3.49
N GLN A 182 -14.68 18.14 3.07
CA GLN A 182 -15.79 17.78 3.94
C GLN A 182 -16.13 16.32 3.70
N LEU A 183 -16.41 15.58 4.76
CA LEU A 183 -16.91 14.22 4.69
C LEU A 183 -18.37 14.24 4.22
N ALA A 184 -18.60 13.91 2.96
CA ALA A 184 -19.93 13.98 2.36
C ALA A 184 -20.76 12.72 2.62
N ASN A 185 -20.14 11.55 2.55
CA ASN A 185 -20.81 10.27 2.76
C ASN A 185 -19.83 9.17 3.12
N VAL A 186 -20.32 8.14 3.81
CA VAL A 186 -19.56 6.93 4.13
C VAL A 186 -20.43 5.72 3.82
N ILE A 187 -19.87 4.72 3.13
CA ILE A 187 -20.55 3.49 2.75
C ILE A 187 -19.73 2.30 3.28
N PRO A 188 -19.99 1.84 4.52
CA PRO A 188 -19.19 0.79 5.16
C PRO A 188 -19.16 -0.54 4.41
N GLU A 189 -20.28 -0.93 3.79
CA GLU A 189 -20.38 -2.18 3.01
C GLU A 189 -19.42 -2.18 1.82
N GLU A 190 -19.25 -1.03 1.19
CA GLU A 190 -18.34 -0.85 0.06
C GLU A 190 -16.95 -0.36 0.48
N ARG A 191 -16.77 -0.05 1.77
CA ARG A 191 -15.54 0.55 2.33
C ARG A 191 -15.15 1.85 1.62
N LYS A 192 -16.16 2.64 1.25
CA LYS A 192 -16.01 3.90 0.53
C LYS A 192 -16.24 5.08 1.45
N ILE A 193 -15.38 6.08 1.28
CA ILE A 193 -15.48 7.40 1.91
C ILE A 193 -15.53 8.41 0.78
N VAL A 194 -16.58 9.21 0.77
CA VAL A 194 -16.82 10.25 -0.23
C VAL A 194 -16.50 11.60 0.40
N LEU A 195 -15.61 12.33 -0.23
CA LEU A 195 -15.16 13.65 0.21
C LEU A 195 -15.55 14.69 -0.85
N VAL A 196 -15.85 15.90 -0.40
CA VAL A 196 -16.06 17.06 -1.29
C VAL A 196 -15.07 18.16 -0.91
N PRO A 197 -14.50 18.89 -1.87
CA PRO A 197 -13.57 19.97 -1.58
C PRO A 197 -14.31 21.18 -0.99
N LYS A 198 -13.60 21.91 -0.13
CA LYS A 198 -14.03 23.18 0.46
C LYS A 198 -13.25 24.36 -0.07
#